data_5c62eb5efb0da08133f2237ae26e579f
#
_entry.id   5c62eb5efb0da08133f2237ae26e579f
#
_cell.length_a   1.000
_cell.length_b   1.000
_cell.length_c   1.000
_cell.angle_alpha   90.00
_cell.angle_beta   90.00
_cell.angle_gamma   90.00
#
_symmetry.space_group_name_H-M   'P 1'
#
loop_
_entity.id
_entity.type
_entity.pdbx_description
1 polymer ?
#
loop_
_entity_poly.entity_id
_entity_poly.type
_entity_poly.pdbx_seq_one_letter_code
_entity_poly.pdbx_strand_id
1 'polypeptide(L)'
;HMTAPHPDGIGVIAVMKNCLENAGLKPEDVDHINTHGTSTPLGDVAELKAISEVFGNHAKEININSTKSMTGHLLGAAGAIEAISVILAMERGVVPPTINHSTRDENIDPELNLTLNKAQKRDVKVGMSNTFGFGGHNACVVFKRLD
;
A
#
# COMPACT_ATOMS: atom_id res chain seq x y z
N HIS A 1 2.32 -20.97 0.20
CA HIS A 1 3.46 -21.10 -0.71
C HIS A 1 4.67 -20.35 -0.17
N MET A 2 5.86 -20.88 -0.35
CA MET A 2 7.08 -20.27 0.24
C MET A 2 7.43 -18.89 -0.34
N THR A 3 7.10 -18.64 -1.61
CA THR A 3 7.54 -17.44 -2.33
C THR A 3 6.43 -16.66 -3.04
N ALA A 4 5.19 -17.13 -3.00
CA ALA A 4 4.05 -16.46 -3.64
C ALA A 4 2.95 -16.14 -2.62
N PRO A 5 2.28 -15.00 -2.73
CA PRO A 5 1.11 -14.71 -1.93
C PRO A 5 -0.02 -15.69 -2.25
N HIS A 6 -0.94 -15.85 -1.30
CA HIS A 6 -2.17 -16.59 -1.58
C HIS A 6 -2.97 -15.84 -2.66
N PRO A 7 -3.50 -16.52 -3.69
CA PRO A 7 -4.23 -15.84 -4.79
C PRO A 7 -5.36 -14.94 -4.33
N ASP A 8 -6.05 -15.33 -3.25
CA ASP A 8 -7.15 -14.57 -2.67
C ASP A 8 -6.70 -13.52 -1.64
N GLY A 9 -5.39 -13.29 -1.49
CA GLY A 9 -4.84 -12.27 -0.60
C GLY A 9 -5.16 -12.43 0.89
N ILE A 10 -5.53 -13.62 1.35
CA ILE A 10 -6.03 -13.87 2.74
C ILE A 10 -5.06 -13.31 3.80
N GLY A 11 -3.76 -13.59 3.66
CA GLY A 11 -2.74 -13.10 4.60
C GLY A 11 -2.59 -11.57 4.56
N VAL A 12 -2.74 -10.98 3.38
CA VAL A 12 -2.68 -9.53 3.16
C VAL A 12 -3.89 -8.85 3.77
N ILE A 13 -5.09 -9.41 3.57
CA ILE A 13 -6.34 -8.93 4.18
C ILE A 13 -6.22 -8.98 5.71
N ALA A 14 -5.77 -10.12 6.25
CA ALA A 14 -5.67 -10.31 7.69
C ALA A 14 -4.71 -9.31 8.35
N VAL A 15 -3.53 -9.08 7.76
CA VAL A 15 -2.54 -8.16 8.35
C VAL A 15 -3.03 -6.71 8.33
N MET A 16 -3.70 -6.25 7.27
CA MET A 16 -4.28 -4.91 7.21
C MET A 16 -5.43 -4.74 8.21
N LYS A 17 -6.35 -5.70 8.30
CA LYS A 17 -7.45 -5.67 9.29
C LYS A 17 -6.92 -5.63 10.72
N ASN A 18 -5.96 -6.49 11.06
CA ASN A 18 -5.33 -6.51 12.38
C ASN A 18 -4.60 -5.19 12.69
N CYS A 19 -3.93 -4.60 11.70
CA CYS A 19 -3.25 -3.32 11.84
C CYS A 19 -4.22 -2.19 12.20
N LEU A 20 -5.34 -2.10 11.50
CA LEU A 20 -6.40 -1.11 11.77
C LEU A 20 -7.03 -1.34 13.16
N GLU A 21 -7.38 -2.58 13.48
CA GLU A 21 -7.97 -2.93 14.78
C GLU A 21 -7.03 -2.56 15.94
N ASN A 22 -5.75 -2.92 15.84
CA ASN A 22 -4.75 -2.60 16.87
C ASN A 22 -4.53 -1.09 17.04
N ALA A 23 -4.70 -0.32 15.97
CA ALA A 23 -4.59 1.13 15.99
C ALA A 23 -5.89 1.85 16.43
N GLY A 24 -7.00 1.13 16.57
CA GLY A 24 -8.32 1.72 16.84
C GLY A 24 -8.83 2.59 15.69
N LEU A 25 -8.43 2.27 14.46
CA LEU A 25 -8.80 3.00 13.23
C LEU A 25 -9.82 2.21 12.41
N LYS A 26 -10.60 2.95 11.65
CA LYS A 26 -11.53 2.39 10.66
C LYS A 26 -10.91 2.44 9.26
N PRO A 27 -11.35 1.60 8.32
CA PRO A 27 -10.90 1.69 6.93
C PRO A 27 -11.04 3.10 6.34
N GLU A 28 -12.11 3.81 6.67
CA GLU A 28 -12.41 5.16 6.17
C GLU A 28 -11.45 6.24 6.66
N ASP A 29 -10.64 5.95 7.69
CA ASP A 29 -9.66 6.89 8.22
C ASP A 29 -8.38 6.96 7.36
N VAL A 30 -8.13 5.96 6.50
CA VAL A 30 -6.87 5.81 5.75
C VAL A 30 -6.88 6.65 4.48
N ASP A 31 -5.89 7.52 4.32
CA ASP A 31 -5.73 8.41 3.17
C ASP A 31 -4.70 7.89 2.15
N HIS A 32 -3.69 7.15 2.61
CA HIS A 32 -2.57 6.71 1.80
C HIS A 32 -2.11 5.31 2.17
N ILE A 33 -1.81 4.49 1.15
CA ILE A 33 -1.18 3.17 1.30
C ILE A 33 0.05 3.08 0.40
N ASN A 34 1.23 2.91 1.01
CA ASN A 34 2.43 2.46 0.31
C ASN A 34 2.43 0.93 0.30
N THR A 35 2.22 0.36 -0.86
CA THR A 35 2.09 -1.09 -1.04
C THR A 35 3.44 -1.81 -0.99
N HIS A 36 3.41 -3.11 -0.75
CA HIS A 36 4.57 -3.95 -1.00
C HIS A 36 4.99 -3.88 -2.48
N GLY A 37 4.05 -3.97 -3.41
CA GLY A 37 4.14 -3.59 -4.81
C GLY A 37 5.49 -3.86 -5.49
N THR A 38 5.85 -5.13 -5.67
CA THR A 38 7.15 -5.56 -6.22
C THR A 38 7.17 -5.68 -7.73
N SER A 39 6.08 -5.33 -8.40
CA SER A 39 5.91 -5.48 -9.85
C SER A 39 6.00 -6.94 -10.32
N THR A 40 5.40 -7.84 -9.54
CA THR A 40 5.27 -9.26 -9.93
C THR A 40 3.86 -9.54 -10.44
N PRO A 41 3.67 -10.42 -11.44
CA PRO A 41 2.37 -10.64 -12.09
C PRO A 41 1.24 -11.03 -11.16
N LEU A 42 1.52 -11.76 -10.08
CA LEU A 42 0.51 -12.18 -9.10
C LEU A 42 0.47 -11.30 -7.85
N GLY A 43 1.61 -10.72 -7.47
CA GLY A 43 1.75 -10.00 -6.21
C GLY A 43 0.95 -8.73 -6.16
N ASP A 44 1.12 -7.87 -7.15
CA ASP A 44 0.47 -6.56 -7.19
C ASP A 44 -1.05 -6.68 -7.32
N VAL A 45 -1.53 -7.59 -8.19
CA VAL A 45 -2.97 -7.85 -8.39
C VAL A 45 -3.60 -8.39 -7.10
N ALA A 46 -2.95 -9.34 -6.42
CA ALA A 46 -3.46 -9.91 -5.17
C ALA A 46 -3.49 -8.86 -4.05
N GLU A 47 -2.47 -8.00 -3.95
CA GLU A 47 -2.45 -6.93 -2.97
C GLU A 47 -3.56 -5.89 -3.21
N LEU A 48 -3.74 -5.44 -4.45
CA LEU A 48 -4.78 -4.46 -4.77
C LEU A 48 -6.20 -5.03 -4.60
N LYS A 49 -6.42 -6.32 -4.89
CA LYS A 49 -7.67 -7.01 -4.55
C LYS A 49 -7.90 -7.05 -3.04
N ALA A 50 -6.87 -7.35 -2.25
CA ALA A 50 -6.96 -7.35 -0.79
C ALA A 50 -7.25 -5.94 -0.23
N ILE A 51 -6.66 -4.89 -0.80
CA ILE A 51 -6.98 -3.50 -0.46
C ILE A 51 -8.46 -3.21 -0.75
N SER A 52 -8.95 -3.57 -1.94
CA SER A 52 -10.36 -3.39 -2.28
C SER A 52 -11.31 -4.15 -1.33
N GLU A 53 -10.93 -5.34 -0.89
CA GLU A 53 -11.71 -6.13 0.07
C GLU A 53 -11.73 -5.50 1.48
N VAL A 54 -10.61 -4.97 1.95
CA VAL A 54 -10.50 -4.37 3.30
C VAL A 54 -11.19 -3.01 3.36
N PHE A 55 -11.02 -2.19 2.32
CA PHE A 55 -11.46 -0.79 2.32
C PHE A 55 -12.79 -0.56 1.57
N GLY A 56 -13.30 -1.56 0.85
CA GLY A 56 -14.56 -1.45 0.12
C GLY A 56 -14.56 -0.26 -0.84
N ASN A 57 -15.63 0.50 -0.85
CA ASN A 57 -15.74 1.70 -1.70
C ASN A 57 -14.71 2.78 -1.36
N HIS A 58 -14.24 2.83 -0.11
CA HIS A 58 -13.23 3.80 0.31
C HIS A 58 -11.86 3.57 -0.36
N ALA A 59 -11.57 2.36 -0.86
CA ALA A 59 -10.34 2.08 -1.60
C ALA A 59 -10.09 3.05 -2.77
N LYS A 60 -11.17 3.57 -3.39
CA LYS A 60 -11.12 4.52 -4.51
C LYS A 60 -10.70 5.93 -4.08
N GLU A 61 -10.88 6.24 -2.80
CA GLU A 61 -10.53 7.54 -2.20
C GLU A 61 -9.08 7.55 -1.67
N ILE A 62 -8.45 6.39 -1.56
CA ILE A 62 -7.09 6.23 -1.04
C ILE A 62 -6.07 6.50 -2.14
N ASN A 63 -5.02 7.28 -1.84
CA ASN A 63 -3.84 7.31 -2.68
C ASN A 63 -3.00 6.06 -2.45
N ILE A 64 -2.92 5.19 -3.44
CA ILE A 64 -2.14 3.96 -3.40
C ILE A 64 -0.87 4.16 -4.24
N ASN A 65 0.29 3.76 -3.76
CA ASN A 65 1.53 3.79 -4.52
C ASN A 65 2.49 2.66 -4.11
N SER A 66 3.54 2.46 -4.91
CA SER A 66 4.72 1.69 -4.52
C SER A 66 5.98 2.52 -4.73
N THR A 67 6.64 2.89 -3.64
CA THR A 67 7.92 3.61 -3.71
C THR A 67 9.06 2.74 -4.23
N LYS A 68 8.88 1.41 -4.29
CA LYS A 68 9.85 0.51 -4.93
C LYS A 68 10.08 0.81 -6.40
N SER A 69 9.12 1.46 -7.07
CA SER A 69 9.30 1.95 -8.44
C SER A 69 10.45 2.95 -8.57
N MET A 70 10.79 3.67 -7.49
CA MET A 70 11.87 4.67 -7.44
C MET A 70 13.13 4.14 -6.74
N THR A 71 12.97 3.37 -5.66
CA THR A 71 14.08 2.94 -4.80
C THR A 71 14.61 1.55 -5.11
N GLY A 72 13.85 0.74 -5.85
CA GLY A 72 14.06 -0.70 -5.94
C GLY A 72 13.65 -1.41 -4.65
N HIS A 73 13.81 -2.72 -4.62
CA HIS A 73 13.49 -3.54 -3.44
C HIS A 73 14.70 -3.66 -2.53
N LEU A 74 14.68 -2.97 -1.40
CA LEU A 74 15.80 -2.91 -0.44
C LEU A 74 15.83 -4.09 0.56
N LEU A 75 15.09 -5.18 0.27
CA LEU A 75 15.04 -6.38 1.11
C LEU A 75 14.71 -6.05 2.57
N GLY A 76 15.60 -6.36 3.51
CA GLY A 76 15.40 -6.10 4.94
C GLY A 76 15.24 -4.62 5.31
N ALA A 77 15.72 -3.69 4.48
CA ALA A 77 15.56 -2.25 4.71
C ALA A 77 14.28 -1.67 4.07
N ALA A 78 13.58 -2.44 3.20
CA ALA A 78 12.44 -1.94 2.43
C ALA A 78 11.36 -1.34 3.34
N GLY A 79 10.91 -2.07 4.36
CA GLY A 79 9.86 -1.62 5.25
C GLY A 79 10.19 -0.32 5.99
N ALA A 80 11.45 -0.13 6.40
CA ALA A 80 11.89 1.10 7.07
C ALA A 80 11.86 2.31 6.13
N ILE A 81 12.38 2.17 4.92
CA ILE A 81 12.39 3.26 3.93
C ILE A 81 10.96 3.61 3.49
N GLU A 82 10.10 2.62 3.32
CA GLU A 82 8.70 2.80 2.98
C GLU A 82 7.90 3.49 4.10
N ALA A 83 8.15 3.11 5.35
CA ALA A 83 7.58 3.80 6.50
C ALA A 83 8.00 5.28 6.56
N ILE A 84 9.29 5.59 6.33
CA ILE A 84 9.78 6.97 6.24
C ILE A 84 9.09 7.71 5.11
N SER A 85 8.89 7.08 3.94
CA SER A 85 8.18 7.69 2.81
C SER A 85 6.74 8.06 3.16
N VAL A 86 6.03 7.20 3.89
CA VAL A 86 4.67 7.50 4.38
C VAL A 86 4.67 8.69 5.33
N ILE A 87 5.58 8.72 6.30
CA ILE A 87 5.71 9.82 7.26
C ILE A 87 6.00 11.15 6.54
N LEU A 88 6.91 11.14 5.56
CA LEU A 88 7.21 12.32 4.75
C LEU A 88 6.02 12.76 3.89
N ALA A 89 5.23 11.83 3.36
CA ALA A 89 4.00 12.17 2.64
C ALA A 89 2.99 12.89 3.55
N MET A 90 2.85 12.45 4.80
CA MET A 90 2.02 13.09 5.81
C MET A 90 2.52 14.49 6.15
N GLU A 91 3.82 14.64 6.36
CA GLU A 91 4.43 15.92 6.73
C GLU A 91 4.32 16.96 5.60
N ARG A 92 4.55 16.53 4.36
CA ARG A 92 4.63 17.42 3.19
C ARG A 92 3.31 17.61 2.44
N GLY A 93 2.29 16.82 2.77
CA GLY A 93 1.00 16.86 2.07
C GLY A 93 1.11 16.44 0.60
N VAL A 94 2.02 15.53 0.28
CA VAL A 94 2.27 15.05 -1.09
C VAL A 94 2.55 13.55 -1.07
N VAL A 95 1.74 12.79 -1.77
CA VAL A 95 1.96 11.34 -1.98
C VAL A 95 2.90 11.15 -3.17
N PRO A 96 4.04 10.45 -3.00
CA PRO A 96 4.95 10.17 -4.09
C PRO A 96 4.33 9.19 -5.09
N PRO A 97 4.73 9.24 -6.39
CA PRO A 97 4.13 8.41 -7.41
C PRO A 97 4.69 6.98 -7.45
N THR A 98 3.93 6.07 -8.04
CA THR A 98 4.46 4.90 -8.70
C THR A 98 4.95 5.32 -10.09
N ILE A 99 6.25 5.31 -10.34
CA ILE A 99 6.84 5.69 -11.63
C ILE A 99 7.03 4.50 -12.57
N ASN A 100 7.45 4.78 -13.82
CA ASN A 100 7.72 3.78 -14.87
C ASN A 100 6.49 2.99 -15.32
N HIS A 101 5.30 3.51 -15.06
CA HIS A 101 4.06 2.89 -15.52
C HIS A 101 3.75 3.35 -16.95
N SER A 102 3.55 2.40 -17.86
CA SER A 102 3.23 2.65 -19.27
C SER A 102 1.87 2.09 -19.67
N THR A 103 1.51 0.91 -19.19
CA THR A 103 0.28 0.22 -19.58
C THR A 103 -0.43 -0.32 -18.34
N ARG A 104 -1.72 -0.02 -18.22
CA ARG A 104 -2.54 -0.50 -17.11
C ARG A 104 -2.83 -1.99 -17.27
N ASP A 105 -2.72 -2.72 -16.16
CA ASP A 105 -3.13 -4.13 -16.08
C ASP A 105 -4.66 -4.20 -16.04
N GLU A 106 -5.25 -4.99 -16.94
CA GLU A 106 -6.71 -5.19 -17.03
C GLU A 106 -7.31 -5.92 -15.82
N ASN A 107 -6.48 -6.62 -15.02
CA ASN A 107 -6.91 -7.30 -13.80
C ASN A 107 -6.99 -6.38 -12.58
N ILE A 108 -6.63 -5.11 -12.73
CA ILE A 108 -6.67 -4.10 -11.68
C ILE A 108 -7.87 -3.18 -11.88
N ASP A 109 -8.65 -2.97 -10.81
CA ASP A 109 -9.81 -2.06 -10.83
C ASP A 109 -9.38 -0.67 -11.35
N PRO A 110 -9.96 -0.20 -12.47
CA PRO A 110 -9.62 1.09 -13.06
C PRO A 110 -9.97 2.30 -12.18
N GLU A 111 -10.81 2.14 -11.18
CA GLU A 111 -11.21 3.23 -10.30
C GLU A 111 -10.23 3.48 -9.15
N LEU A 112 -9.28 2.55 -8.88
CA LEU A 112 -8.26 2.75 -7.86
C LEU A 112 -7.29 3.86 -8.26
N ASN A 113 -7.00 4.77 -7.31
CA ASN A 113 -6.00 5.82 -7.49
C ASN A 113 -4.59 5.31 -7.16
N LEU A 114 -3.91 4.76 -8.15
CA LEU A 114 -2.56 4.19 -7.99
C LEU A 114 -1.45 5.25 -7.98
N THR A 115 -1.79 6.54 -7.99
CA THR A 115 -0.83 7.66 -7.98
C THR A 115 0.26 7.50 -9.05
N LEU A 116 -0.14 7.23 -10.32
CA LEU A 116 0.77 6.84 -11.38
C LEU A 116 1.55 8.03 -11.94
N ASN A 117 2.87 7.85 -12.08
CA ASN A 117 3.85 8.70 -12.75
C ASN A 117 3.98 10.15 -12.24
N LYS A 118 3.01 10.67 -11.50
CA LYS A 118 3.01 12.03 -10.95
C LYS A 118 2.61 12.02 -9.48
N ALA A 119 3.36 12.74 -8.67
CA ALA A 119 3.00 12.97 -7.27
C ALA A 119 1.66 13.71 -7.16
N GLN A 120 0.89 13.39 -6.14
CA GLN A 120 -0.41 14.03 -5.89
C GLN A 120 -0.40 14.75 -4.55
N LYS A 121 -0.93 15.97 -4.53
CA LYS A 121 -1.20 16.69 -3.28
C LYS A 121 -2.33 15.98 -2.54
N ARG A 122 -2.08 15.68 -1.28
CA ARG A 122 -3.06 15.05 -0.39
C ARG A 122 -2.77 15.43 1.05
N ASP A 123 -3.76 15.89 1.76
CA ASP A 123 -3.68 16.02 3.22
C ASP A 123 -3.79 14.61 3.83
N VAL A 124 -2.63 13.97 4.05
CA VAL A 124 -2.55 12.62 4.59
C VAL A 124 -2.58 12.70 6.11
N LYS A 125 -3.68 12.30 6.73
CA LYS A 125 -3.82 12.20 8.19
C LYS A 125 -3.45 10.82 8.70
N VAL A 126 -3.80 9.79 7.92
CA VAL A 126 -3.49 8.39 8.22
C VAL A 126 -2.85 7.75 7.00
N GLY A 127 -1.65 7.23 7.17
CA GLY A 127 -0.91 6.53 6.13
C GLY A 127 -0.48 5.13 6.57
N MET A 128 -0.53 4.18 5.65
CA MET A 128 -0.23 2.77 5.87
C MET A 128 0.92 2.32 4.99
N SER A 129 1.74 1.39 5.47
CA SER A 129 2.78 0.73 4.67
C SER A 129 2.71 -0.78 4.84
N ASN A 130 2.66 -1.50 3.73
CA ASN A 130 2.60 -2.95 3.67
C ASN A 130 3.94 -3.56 3.28
N THR A 131 4.32 -4.64 3.93
CA THR A 131 5.51 -5.43 3.59
C THR A 131 5.18 -6.91 3.68
N PHE A 132 5.41 -7.64 2.57
CA PHE A 132 5.13 -9.08 2.49
C PHE A 132 6.43 -9.83 2.19
N GLY A 133 6.79 -10.75 3.09
CA GLY A 133 7.98 -11.56 2.99
C GLY A 133 7.68 -13.01 2.60
N PHE A 134 8.71 -13.70 2.14
CA PHE A 134 8.64 -15.13 1.87
C PHE A 134 8.24 -15.91 3.12
N GLY A 135 7.55 -17.03 2.93
CA GLY A 135 7.05 -17.83 4.05
C GLY A 135 5.78 -17.30 4.70
N GLY A 136 5.15 -16.27 4.11
CA GLY A 136 3.91 -15.68 4.64
C GLY A 136 4.14 -14.69 5.79
N HIS A 137 5.35 -14.18 5.95
CA HIS A 137 5.66 -13.12 6.91
C HIS A 137 5.13 -11.78 6.40
N ASN A 138 3.88 -11.47 6.71
CA ASN A 138 3.24 -10.23 6.33
C ASN A 138 3.28 -9.25 7.51
N ALA A 139 3.65 -8.00 7.22
CA ALA A 139 3.64 -6.91 8.17
C ALA A 139 2.95 -5.69 7.57
N CYS A 140 2.23 -4.97 8.41
CA CYS A 140 1.60 -3.70 8.08
C CYS A 140 1.84 -2.74 9.24
N VAL A 141 2.19 -1.51 8.92
CA VAL A 141 2.28 -0.44 9.90
C VAL A 141 1.39 0.71 9.47
N VAL A 142 0.78 1.37 10.44
CA VAL A 142 -0.05 2.56 10.21
C VAL A 142 0.47 3.71 11.06
N PHE A 143 0.49 4.89 10.48
CA PHE A 143 0.86 6.15 11.13
C PHE A 143 -0.33 7.09 11.11
N LYS A 144 -0.56 7.77 12.22
CA LYS A 144 -1.55 8.84 12.34
C LYS A 144 -0.85 10.14 12.73
N ARG A 145 -1.17 11.23 12.04
CA ARG A 145 -0.69 12.55 12.39
C ARG A 145 -1.29 12.96 13.74
N LEU A 146 -0.47 13.51 14.61
CA LEU A 146 -0.94 14.18 15.83
C LEU A 146 -1.51 15.54 15.42
N ASP A 147 -2.67 15.88 15.98
CA ASP A 147 -3.32 17.18 15.79
C ASP A 147 -2.55 18.30 16.51
#